data_aba7f62ef1680fbbbecc955223b9e07b
#
_entry.id   aba7f62ef1680fbbbecc955223b9e07b
#
_cell.length_a   1.000
_cell.length_b   1.000
_cell.length_c   1.000
_cell.angle_alpha   90.00
_cell.angle_beta   90.00
_cell.angle_gamma   90.00
#
_symmetry.space_group_name_H-M   'P 1'
#
loop_
_entity.id
_entity.type
_entity.pdbx_description
1 polymer ?
#
loop_
_entity_poly.entity_id
_entity_poly.type
_entity_poly.pdbx_seq_one_letter_code
_entity_poly.pdbx_strand_id
1 'polypeptide(L)'
;IIPKDFIDGSNKMDLIIVPSQFTKSIMVGTAYQEKNKETGQVVNEFKITKPVEVLFEGVNTEIYSNPTETLSELDKLETDFNFLFVGHWLKGDVGQDRKDVGMVIRTFATVFKYLPKDKRPGLIMKTSSAGFSVMDREAIREKIDGILQPFGDDAPAVYLLHGDLSDNEMASLYHHPKVSAMVSFTKGEGYGRPLAEFTLTGKPILASNWSGQIDFLPAEHTVLLDGQVTDVHDSAADKFILKESKWFTVNYSDAANKMYKVYNDYQNHLKQSAGLRTNTLTNFSLEKMDEEFVKMMDKYSKGVPQTVPFKMPDLNKQKMQLPKLNKV
;
A
#
# COMPACT_ATOMS: atom_id res chain seq x y z
N ILE A 1 4.06 7.15 -15.16
CA ILE A 1 5.43 6.99 -15.70
C ILE A 1 6.39 6.70 -14.57
N ILE A 2 7.55 6.06 -14.88
CA ILE A 2 8.65 5.80 -13.95
C ILE A 2 9.83 6.74 -14.26
N PRO A 3 10.71 7.05 -13.27
CA PRO A 3 11.94 7.79 -13.51
C PRO A 3 12.84 7.13 -14.57
N LYS A 4 13.58 7.94 -15.33
CA LYS A 4 14.50 7.44 -16.37
C LYS A 4 15.57 6.50 -15.80
N ASP A 5 16.07 6.80 -14.59
CA ASP A 5 17.10 5.97 -13.93
C ASP A 5 16.59 4.54 -13.65
N PHE A 6 15.28 4.35 -13.47
CA PHE A 6 14.67 3.02 -13.32
C PHE A 6 14.72 2.25 -14.64
N ILE A 7 14.54 2.91 -15.78
CA ILE A 7 14.69 2.28 -17.10
C ILE A 7 16.13 1.84 -17.31
N ASP A 8 17.09 2.72 -17.00
CA ASP A 8 18.52 2.44 -17.17
C ASP A 8 18.99 1.30 -16.25
N GLY A 9 18.49 1.24 -15.00
CA GLY A 9 18.73 0.15 -14.07
C GLY A 9 18.10 -1.17 -14.53
N SER A 10 16.84 -1.13 -14.92
CA SER A 10 16.08 -2.30 -15.39
C SER A 10 16.71 -2.95 -16.62
N ASN A 11 17.21 -2.17 -17.57
CA ASN A 11 17.83 -2.69 -18.79
C ASN A 11 19.18 -3.38 -18.55
N LYS A 12 19.76 -3.30 -17.34
CA LYS A 12 20.96 -4.05 -16.93
C LYS A 12 20.64 -5.43 -16.35
N MET A 13 19.38 -5.73 -16.09
CA MET A 13 18.90 -6.99 -15.54
C MET A 13 18.44 -7.94 -16.65
N ASP A 14 18.42 -9.24 -16.38
CA ASP A 14 17.93 -10.25 -17.34
C ASP A 14 16.41 -10.40 -17.26
N LEU A 15 15.84 -10.18 -16.08
CA LEU A 15 14.41 -10.23 -15.77
C LEU A 15 14.05 -9.13 -14.78
N ILE A 16 12.89 -8.53 -14.97
CA ILE A 16 12.28 -7.58 -14.05
C ILE A 16 11.00 -8.21 -13.52
N ILE A 17 10.86 -8.28 -12.19
CA ILE A 17 9.67 -8.80 -11.53
C ILE A 17 8.96 -7.64 -10.84
N VAL A 18 7.66 -7.52 -11.05
CA VAL A 18 6.82 -6.46 -10.51
C VAL A 18 5.58 -7.03 -9.83
N PRO A 19 5.01 -6.34 -8.81
CA PRO A 19 3.97 -6.94 -7.96
C PRO A 19 2.57 -6.94 -8.56
N SER A 20 2.32 -6.25 -9.69
CA SER A 20 0.98 -6.13 -10.27
C SER A 20 0.99 -5.89 -11.76
N GLN A 21 -0.15 -6.15 -12.42
CA GLN A 21 -0.38 -5.82 -13.83
C GLN A 21 -0.29 -4.31 -14.07
N PHE A 22 -0.77 -3.51 -13.11
CA PHE A 22 -0.65 -2.06 -13.15
C PHE A 22 0.83 -1.63 -13.21
N THR A 23 1.67 -2.12 -12.31
CA THR A 23 3.10 -1.79 -12.29
C THR A 23 3.78 -2.22 -13.59
N LYS A 24 3.48 -3.44 -14.10
CA LYS A 24 3.96 -3.91 -15.40
C LYS A 24 3.57 -2.96 -16.53
N SER A 25 2.30 -2.55 -16.59
CA SER A 25 1.81 -1.65 -17.64
C SER A 25 2.50 -0.29 -17.62
N ILE A 26 2.74 0.27 -16.43
CA ILE A 26 3.45 1.53 -16.27
C ILE A 26 4.92 1.41 -16.68
N MET A 27 5.61 0.34 -16.27
CA MET A 27 7.01 0.13 -16.61
C MET A 27 7.21 -0.05 -18.12
N VAL A 28 6.41 -0.90 -18.75
CA VAL A 28 6.50 -1.19 -20.18
C VAL A 28 6.03 0.00 -21.03
N GLY A 29 5.02 0.74 -20.54
CA GLY A 29 4.44 1.89 -21.25
C GLY A 29 5.25 3.18 -21.12
N THR A 30 6.25 3.25 -20.22
CA THR A 30 7.06 4.47 -20.07
C THR A 30 8.16 4.53 -21.12
N ALA A 31 8.19 5.62 -21.88
CA ALA A 31 9.27 5.92 -22.81
C ALA A 31 9.65 7.40 -22.76
N TYR A 32 10.95 7.68 -22.80
CA TYR A 32 11.50 9.02 -22.92
C TYR A 32 12.14 9.20 -24.28
N GLN A 33 11.93 10.35 -24.90
CA GLN A 33 12.50 10.67 -26.20
C GLN A 33 13.47 11.84 -26.08
N GLU A 34 14.65 11.65 -26.60
CA GLU A 34 15.61 12.73 -26.85
C GLU A 34 15.42 13.23 -28.26
N LYS A 35 15.15 14.53 -28.44
CA LYS A 35 14.92 15.15 -29.71
C LYS A 35 16.06 16.09 -30.05
N ASN A 36 16.46 16.09 -31.30
CA ASN A 36 17.37 17.11 -31.83
C ASN A 36 16.68 18.48 -31.69
N LYS A 37 17.38 19.44 -31.06
CA LYS A 37 16.82 20.77 -30.77
C LYS A 37 16.51 21.60 -32.02
N GLU A 38 17.23 21.37 -33.13
CA GLU A 38 17.07 22.15 -34.35
C GLU A 38 16.03 21.53 -35.28
N THR A 39 16.03 20.19 -35.42
CA THR A 39 15.15 19.49 -36.37
C THR A 39 13.89 18.93 -35.75
N GLY A 40 13.80 18.84 -34.39
CA GLY A 40 12.70 18.20 -33.70
C GLY A 40 12.62 16.67 -33.84
N GLN A 41 13.54 16.07 -34.60
CA GLN A 41 13.57 14.62 -34.83
C GLN A 41 14.01 13.87 -33.57
N VAL A 42 13.40 12.70 -33.31
CA VAL A 42 13.80 11.80 -32.22
C VAL A 42 15.15 11.19 -32.56
N VAL A 43 16.17 11.45 -31.77
CA VAL A 43 17.53 10.91 -31.90
C VAL A 43 17.78 9.72 -31.01
N ASN A 44 17.05 9.60 -29.90
CA ASN A 44 17.16 8.48 -29.01
C ASN A 44 15.83 8.21 -28.29
N GLU A 45 15.55 6.94 -27.97
CA GLU A 45 14.38 6.52 -27.18
C GLU A 45 14.85 5.63 -26.02
N PHE A 46 14.45 5.98 -24.81
CA PHE A 46 14.73 5.24 -23.58
C PHE A 46 13.46 4.56 -23.11
N LYS A 47 13.44 3.24 -23.16
CA LYS A 47 12.34 2.40 -22.69
C LYS A 47 12.88 1.07 -22.16
N ILE A 48 12.04 0.34 -21.44
CA ILE A 48 12.40 -1.01 -20.98
C ILE A 48 12.41 -1.96 -22.20
N THR A 49 13.51 -2.69 -22.33
CA THR A 49 13.74 -3.67 -23.40
C THR A 49 13.83 -5.11 -22.87
N LYS A 50 13.86 -5.27 -21.57
CA LYS A 50 13.97 -6.55 -20.88
C LYS A 50 12.59 -7.13 -20.54
N PRO A 51 12.49 -8.45 -20.36
CA PRO A 51 11.26 -9.08 -19.92
C PRO A 51 10.78 -8.49 -18.58
N VAL A 52 9.49 -8.18 -18.50
CA VAL A 52 8.81 -7.74 -17.28
C VAL A 52 7.72 -8.75 -16.97
N GLU A 53 7.82 -9.43 -15.84
CA GLU A 53 6.84 -10.41 -15.38
C GLU A 53 6.15 -9.93 -14.10
N VAL A 54 4.92 -10.38 -13.91
CA VAL A 54 4.16 -10.08 -12.69
C VAL A 54 4.27 -11.24 -11.74
N LEU A 55 4.67 -10.93 -10.49
CA LEU A 55 4.57 -11.82 -9.35
C LEU A 55 3.95 -11.02 -8.21
N PHE A 56 2.73 -11.36 -7.84
CA PHE A 56 2.04 -10.69 -6.74
C PHE A 56 2.76 -10.87 -5.39
N GLU A 57 2.48 -10.01 -4.43
CA GLU A 57 3.01 -10.13 -3.08
C GLU A 57 2.11 -11.10 -2.28
N GLY A 58 2.55 -12.34 -2.09
CA GLY A 58 1.79 -13.37 -1.39
C GLY A 58 1.50 -13.01 0.07
N VAL A 59 0.28 -13.25 0.52
CA VAL A 59 -0.13 -13.03 1.91
C VAL A 59 0.21 -14.26 2.75
N ASN A 60 0.83 -14.05 3.92
CA ASN A 60 1.03 -15.11 4.92
C ASN A 60 -0.32 -15.48 5.55
N THR A 61 -0.93 -16.53 5.02
CA THR A 61 -2.28 -16.94 5.41
C THR A 61 -2.35 -17.56 6.80
N GLU A 62 -1.24 -18.09 7.33
CA GLU A 62 -1.19 -18.61 8.70
C GLU A 62 -1.34 -17.49 9.72
N ILE A 63 -0.57 -16.41 9.56
CA ILE A 63 -0.58 -15.27 10.48
C ILE A 63 -1.89 -14.49 10.34
N TYR A 64 -2.23 -14.09 9.11
CA TYR A 64 -3.34 -13.16 8.88
C TYR A 64 -4.73 -13.81 8.89
N SER A 65 -4.85 -15.15 8.97
CA SER A 65 -6.13 -15.81 9.21
C SER A 65 -6.40 -16.15 10.67
N ASN A 66 -5.35 -16.29 11.48
CA ASN A 66 -5.44 -16.80 12.84
C ASN A 66 -4.57 -15.96 13.80
N PRO A 67 -5.01 -14.75 14.15
CA PRO A 67 -4.23 -13.90 15.06
C PRO A 67 -4.02 -14.59 16.40
N THR A 68 -2.80 -14.55 16.90
CA THR A 68 -2.39 -15.17 18.17
C THR A 68 -2.24 -14.16 19.29
N GLU A 69 -2.24 -12.88 18.97
CA GLU A 69 -2.11 -11.78 19.92
C GLU A 69 -3.45 -11.05 20.10
N THR A 70 -3.55 -10.21 21.12
CA THR A 70 -4.70 -9.36 21.37
C THR A 70 -4.27 -7.91 21.50
N LEU A 71 -5.05 -7.00 20.93
CA LEU A 71 -4.87 -5.56 21.07
C LEU A 71 -5.94 -4.99 22.01
N SER A 72 -5.75 -5.22 23.31
CA SER A 72 -6.70 -4.79 24.36
C SER A 72 -6.93 -3.27 24.41
N GLU A 73 -6.04 -2.48 23.83
CA GLU A 73 -6.20 -1.04 23.68
C GLU A 73 -7.44 -0.69 22.85
N LEU A 74 -7.79 -1.52 21.87
CA LEU A 74 -8.97 -1.32 21.03
C LEU A 74 -10.28 -1.60 21.80
N ASP A 75 -10.26 -2.40 22.85
CA ASP A 75 -11.44 -2.62 23.71
C ASP A 75 -11.91 -1.32 24.37
N LYS A 76 -10.99 -0.37 24.58
CA LYS A 76 -11.25 0.93 25.23
C LYS A 76 -11.91 1.94 24.30
N LEU A 77 -12.01 1.66 22.99
CA LEU A 77 -12.68 2.56 22.06
C LEU A 77 -14.17 2.70 22.43
N GLU A 78 -14.68 3.92 22.37
CA GLU A 78 -16.08 4.22 22.70
C GLU A 78 -17.06 3.74 21.61
N THR A 79 -16.55 3.50 20.39
CA THR A 79 -17.35 3.09 19.25
C THR A 79 -17.20 1.60 18.96
N ASP A 80 -18.31 0.93 18.64
CA ASP A 80 -18.33 -0.50 18.33
C ASP A 80 -18.15 -0.80 16.85
N PHE A 81 -18.54 0.14 15.98
CA PHE A 81 -18.31 0.08 14.54
C PHE A 81 -17.21 1.05 14.16
N ASN A 82 -16.10 0.54 13.64
CA ASN A 82 -15.03 1.41 13.19
C ASN A 82 -14.57 1.04 11.77
N PHE A 83 -14.40 2.08 10.95
CA PHE A 83 -13.59 1.97 9.74
C PHE A 83 -12.11 1.98 10.13
N LEU A 84 -11.30 1.24 9.40
CA LEU A 84 -9.86 1.18 9.58
C LEU A 84 -9.16 1.74 8.34
N PHE A 85 -8.24 2.65 8.52
CA PHE A 85 -7.26 3.06 7.54
C PHE A 85 -5.86 2.56 7.96
N VAL A 86 -5.10 2.01 7.00
CA VAL A 86 -3.71 1.58 7.21
C VAL A 86 -2.81 2.17 6.14
N GLY A 87 -1.80 2.93 6.55
CA GLY A 87 -0.84 3.48 5.60
C GLY A 87 -0.04 4.67 6.15
N HIS A 88 1.07 4.98 5.49
CA HIS A 88 1.88 6.14 5.85
C HIS A 88 1.26 7.44 5.32
N TRP A 89 1.26 8.48 6.15
CA TRP A 89 0.89 9.83 5.76
C TRP A 89 2.15 10.63 5.40
N LEU A 90 2.56 10.48 4.16
CA LEU A 90 3.79 11.09 3.67
C LEU A 90 3.56 12.52 3.17
N LYS A 91 4.43 12.98 2.28
CA LYS A 91 4.46 14.31 1.68
C LYS A 91 3.20 14.58 0.84
N GLY A 92 2.71 15.80 0.91
CA GLY A 92 1.56 16.32 0.17
C GLY A 92 0.63 17.14 1.06
N ASP A 93 0.00 18.16 0.49
CA ASP A 93 -1.08 18.91 1.15
C ASP A 93 -2.32 18.01 1.33
N VAL A 94 -3.30 18.46 2.12
CA VAL A 94 -4.55 17.71 2.31
C VAL A 94 -5.24 17.47 0.96
N GLY A 95 -5.48 16.22 0.63
CA GLY A 95 -6.03 15.80 -0.67
C GLY A 95 -4.97 15.64 -1.76
N GLN A 96 -3.69 15.85 -1.45
CA GLN A 96 -2.59 15.80 -2.41
C GLN A 96 -1.49 14.79 -2.02
N ASP A 97 -1.59 14.12 -0.89
CA ASP A 97 -0.71 13.01 -0.57
C ASP A 97 -1.15 11.71 -1.29
N ARG A 98 -0.21 10.79 -1.54
CA ARG A 98 -0.47 9.56 -2.29
C ARG A 98 -1.54 8.66 -1.69
N LYS A 99 -1.62 8.59 -0.36
CA LYS A 99 -2.62 7.78 0.34
C LYS A 99 -3.95 8.52 0.57
N ASP A 100 -3.99 9.80 0.28
CA ASP A 100 -5.15 10.69 0.43
C ASP A 100 -5.74 10.71 1.86
N VAL A 101 -4.84 10.63 2.84
CA VAL A 101 -5.17 10.39 4.26
C VAL A 101 -6.08 11.47 4.82
N GLY A 102 -5.76 12.73 4.53
CA GLY A 102 -6.57 13.87 4.99
C GLY A 102 -8.00 13.84 4.46
N MET A 103 -8.18 13.35 3.22
CA MET A 103 -9.52 13.26 2.62
C MET A 103 -10.31 12.04 3.13
N VAL A 104 -9.64 10.94 3.54
CA VAL A 104 -10.32 9.85 4.26
C VAL A 104 -10.97 10.41 5.54
N ILE A 105 -10.21 11.16 6.36
CA ILE A 105 -10.72 11.75 7.60
C ILE A 105 -11.84 12.75 7.32
N ARG A 106 -11.63 13.69 6.38
CA ARG A 106 -12.62 14.73 6.04
C ARG A 106 -13.90 14.12 5.50
N THR A 107 -13.83 13.14 4.61
CA THR A 107 -15.00 12.46 4.04
C THR A 107 -15.77 11.72 5.12
N PHE A 108 -15.06 10.96 5.97
CA PHE A 108 -15.64 10.26 7.11
C PHE A 108 -16.39 11.23 8.04
N ALA A 109 -15.74 12.32 8.46
CA ALA A 109 -16.35 13.32 9.32
C ALA A 109 -17.58 13.99 8.67
N THR A 110 -17.49 14.29 7.38
CA THR A 110 -18.61 14.91 6.63
C THR A 110 -19.84 14.01 6.61
N VAL A 111 -19.65 12.70 6.43
CA VAL A 111 -20.74 11.73 6.35
C VAL A 111 -21.43 11.55 7.69
N PHE A 112 -20.65 11.33 8.75
CA PHE A 112 -21.17 10.81 10.01
C PHE A 112 -21.49 11.88 11.05
N LYS A 113 -21.14 13.16 10.82
CA LYS A 113 -21.48 14.28 11.73
C LYS A 113 -22.97 14.45 11.98
N TYR A 114 -23.82 14.06 11.03
CA TYR A 114 -25.27 14.23 11.14
C TYR A 114 -25.98 13.11 11.92
N LEU A 115 -25.29 12.03 12.22
CA LEU A 115 -25.86 10.98 13.07
C LEU A 115 -25.89 11.43 14.54
N PRO A 116 -26.81 10.92 15.35
CA PRO A 116 -26.75 11.04 16.81
C PRO A 116 -25.38 10.59 17.33
N LYS A 117 -24.84 11.25 18.35
CA LYS A 117 -23.47 11.00 18.85
C LYS A 117 -23.24 9.52 19.25
N ASP A 118 -24.24 8.91 19.87
CA ASP A 118 -24.24 7.51 20.31
C ASP A 118 -24.33 6.49 19.15
N LYS A 119 -24.61 6.94 17.94
CA LYS A 119 -24.73 6.12 16.73
C LYS A 119 -23.61 6.40 15.69
N ARG A 120 -22.71 7.31 16.00
CA ARG A 120 -21.60 7.61 15.07
C ARG A 120 -20.58 6.47 15.08
N PRO A 121 -20.16 5.97 13.91
CA PRO A 121 -19.02 5.07 13.86
C PRO A 121 -17.73 5.83 14.20
N GLY A 122 -16.65 5.08 14.47
CA GLY A 122 -15.31 5.61 14.59
C GLY A 122 -14.46 5.37 13.33
N LEU A 123 -13.34 6.06 13.28
CA LEU A 123 -12.29 5.83 12.29
C LEU A 123 -10.96 5.58 13.00
N ILE A 124 -10.41 4.38 12.84
CA ILE A 124 -9.08 4.03 13.34
C ILE A 124 -8.06 4.32 12.27
N MET A 125 -7.10 5.19 12.59
CA MET A 125 -6.01 5.59 11.71
C MET A 125 -4.72 4.90 12.16
N LYS A 126 -4.38 3.74 11.58
CA LYS A 126 -3.07 3.10 11.73
C LYS A 126 -2.11 3.79 10.76
N THR A 127 -1.48 4.85 11.24
CA THR A 127 -0.66 5.73 10.39
C THR A 127 0.54 6.31 11.13
N SER A 128 1.57 6.64 10.36
CA SER A 128 2.75 7.41 10.73
C SER A 128 3.27 8.14 9.50
N SER A 129 4.21 9.08 9.65
CA SER A 129 4.93 9.59 8.47
C SER A 129 6.10 8.66 8.11
N ALA A 130 7.32 9.07 8.40
CA ALA A 130 8.52 8.29 8.06
C ALA A 130 9.15 7.59 9.28
N GLY A 131 8.50 7.62 10.45
CA GLY A 131 9.04 7.06 11.68
C GLY A 131 7.97 6.87 12.75
N PHE A 132 8.40 6.42 13.93
CA PHE A 132 7.51 6.11 15.04
C PHE A 132 7.88 6.89 16.31
N SER A 133 8.50 8.07 16.15
CA SER A 133 8.86 8.94 17.27
C SER A 133 7.64 9.62 17.88
N VAL A 134 7.80 10.12 19.12
CA VAL A 134 6.78 10.94 19.77
C VAL A 134 6.49 12.21 18.96
N MET A 135 7.52 12.81 18.34
CA MET A 135 7.36 13.99 17.51
C MET A 135 6.54 13.69 16.24
N ASP A 136 6.75 12.54 15.62
CA ASP A 136 5.94 12.11 14.48
C ASP A 136 4.49 11.92 14.88
N ARG A 137 4.25 11.26 16.02
CA ARG A 137 2.90 11.07 16.56
C ARG A 137 2.16 12.40 16.78
N GLU A 138 2.82 13.36 17.42
CA GLU A 138 2.21 14.67 17.68
C GLU A 138 1.95 15.44 16.37
N ALA A 139 2.88 15.39 15.40
CA ALA A 139 2.66 16.01 14.09
C ALA A 139 1.47 15.39 13.31
N ILE A 140 1.30 14.07 13.39
CA ILE A 140 0.13 13.40 12.80
C ILE A 140 -1.15 13.80 13.53
N ARG A 141 -1.11 13.88 14.87
CA ARG A 141 -2.25 14.30 15.68
C ARG A 141 -2.69 15.72 15.34
N GLU A 142 -1.74 16.67 15.26
CA GLU A 142 -2.03 18.04 14.84
C GLU A 142 -2.72 18.13 13.46
N LYS A 143 -2.28 17.29 12.50
CA LYS A 143 -2.95 17.21 11.19
C LYS A 143 -4.39 16.70 11.30
N ILE A 144 -4.63 15.67 12.11
CA ILE A 144 -5.98 15.13 12.36
C ILE A 144 -6.85 16.20 12.97
N ASP A 145 -6.37 16.84 14.05
CA ASP A 145 -7.09 17.90 14.78
C ASP A 145 -7.42 19.07 13.85
N GLY A 146 -6.47 19.50 13.02
CA GLY A 146 -6.70 20.57 12.03
C GLY A 146 -7.78 20.23 10.99
N ILE A 147 -7.90 18.95 10.58
CA ILE A 147 -8.96 18.53 9.66
C ILE A 147 -10.32 18.45 10.36
N LEU A 148 -10.34 18.07 11.65
CA LEU A 148 -11.56 17.90 12.43
C LEU A 148 -12.08 19.23 13.02
N GLN A 149 -11.21 20.23 13.22
CA GLN A 149 -11.56 21.53 13.80
C GLN A 149 -12.84 22.15 13.22
N PRO A 150 -13.07 22.17 11.88
CA PRO A 150 -14.28 22.75 11.31
C PRO A 150 -15.59 22.03 11.68
N PHE A 151 -15.51 20.82 12.21
CA PHE A 151 -16.67 20.03 12.63
C PHE A 151 -17.07 20.28 14.08
N GLY A 152 -16.17 20.85 14.90
CA GLY A 152 -16.43 21.15 16.30
C GLY A 152 -16.94 19.93 17.08
N ASP A 153 -18.02 20.13 17.88
CA ASP A 153 -18.64 19.06 18.68
C ASP A 153 -19.39 18.01 17.84
N ASP A 154 -19.54 18.25 16.54
CA ASP A 154 -20.15 17.30 15.62
C ASP A 154 -19.15 16.37 14.95
N ALA A 155 -17.85 16.51 15.24
CA ALA A 155 -16.85 15.58 14.75
C ALA A 155 -17.11 14.17 15.27
N PRO A 156 -17.16 13.12 14.40
CA PRO A 156 -17.16 11.74 14.84
C PRO A 156 -15.78 11.35 15.39
N ALA A 157 -15.72 10.27 16.15
CA ALA A 157 -14.47 9.82 16.78
C ALA A 157 -13.44 9.37 15.72
N VAL A 158 -12.22 9.90 15.83
CA VAL A 158 -11.05 9.47 15.04
C VAL A 158 -9.94 9.07 16.02
N TYR A 159 -9.50 7.83 15.94
CA TYR A 159 -8.51 7.24 16.83
C TYR A 159 -7.18 7.06 16.10
N LEU A 160 -6.10 7.58 16.66
CA LEU A 160 -4.77 7.41 16.11
C LEU A 160 -4.08 6.19 16.76
N LEU A 161 -3.78 5.19 15.96
CA LEU A 161 -2.93 4.06 16.31
C LEU A 161 -1.55 4.28 15.67
N HIS A 162 -0.65 4.90 16.42
CA HIS A 162 0.70 5.23 16.00
C HIS A 162 1.71 4.25 16.62
N GLY A 163 2.70 3.86 15.86
CA GLY A 163 3.74 2.92 16.28
C GLY A 163 3.95 1.80 15.28
N ASP A 164 4.99 1.01 15.48
CA ASP A 164 5.21 -0.22 14.73
C ASP A 164 4.41 -1.36 15.36
N LEU A 165 3.87 -2.22 14.54
CA LEU A 165 3.16 -3.43 14.95
C LEU A 165 3.77 -4.63 14.20
N SER A 166 3.96 -5.73 14.92
CA SER A 166 4.32 -7.02 14.31
C SER A 166 3.20 -7.51 13.38
N ASP A 167 3.51 -8.50 12.53
CA ASP A 167 2.50 -9.12 11.67
C ASP A 167 1.34 -9.74 12.47
N ASN A 168 1.63 -10.34 13.64
CA ASN A 168 0.60 -10.87 14.53
C ASN A 168 -0.27 -9.78 15.15
N GLU A 169 0.31 -8.66 15.58
CA GLU A 169 -0.45 -7.51 16.07
C GLU A 169 -1.29 -6.87 14.94
N MET A 170 -0.74 -6.79 13.71
CA MET A 170 -1.51 -6.32 12.55
C MET A 170 -2.67 -7.26 12.23
N ALA A 171 -2.46 -8.59 12.26
CA ALA A 171 -3.53 -9.57 12.11
C ALA A 171 -4.61 -9.41 13.20
N SER A 172 -4.19 -9.18 14.45
CA SER A 172 -5.09 -8.92 15.58
C SER A 172 -5.89 -7.64 15.42
N LEU A 173 -5.26 -6.57 14.90
CA LEU A 173 -5.94 -5.32 14.55
C LEU A 173 -7.04 -5.58 13.51
N TYR A 174 -6.71 -6.31 12.43
CA TYR A 174 -7.65 -6.58 11.35
C TYR A 174 -8.86 -7.41 11.81
N HIS A 175 -8.62 -8.43 12.63
CA HIS A 175 -9.66 -9.31 13.15
C HIS A 175 -10.42 -8.76 14.34
N HIS A 176 -9.95 -7.67 14.97
CA HIS A 176 -10.59 -7.12 16.16
C HIS A 176 -12.10 -6.89 15.95
N PRO A 177 -12.97 -7.25 16.91
CA PRO A 177 -14.43 -7.12 16.77
C PRO A 177 -14.89 -5.68 16.50
N LYS A 178 -14.20 -4.69 17.05
CA LYS A 178 -14.51 -3.28 16.84
C LYS A 178 -14.03 -2.73 15.48
N VAL A 179 -13.24 -3.47 14.71
CA VAL A 179 -12.88 -3.13 13.32
C VAL A 179 -13.90 -3.77 12.39
N SER A 180 -14.70 -2.97 11.71
CA SER A 180 -15.81 -3.44 10.86
C SER A 180 -15.49 -3.43 9.38
N ALA A 181 -14.78 -2.44 8.87
CA ALA A 181 -14.44 -2.32 7.46
C ALA A 181 -13.10 -1.60 7.27
N MET A 182 -12.39 -1.87 6.17
CA MET A 182 -11.20 -1.10 5.78
C MET A 182 -11.54 -0.07 4.71
N VAL A 183 -10.91 1.11 4.79
CA VAL A 183 -11.08 2.19 3.81
C VAL A 183 -9.73 2.70 3.32
N SER A 184 -9.58 2.86 2.00
CA SER A 184 -8.37 3.40 1.37
C SER A 184 -8.72 4.24 0.15
N PHE A 185 -8.30 5.51 0.15
CA PHE A 185 -8.45 6.44 -0.97
C PHE A 185 -7.14 6.56 -1.77
N THR A 186 -6.28 5.57 -1.67
CA THR A 186 -4.96 5.64 -2.29
C THR A 186 -5.03 6.04 -3.77
N LYS A 187 -4.16 6.95 -4.15
CA LYS A 187 -4.04 7.45 -5.53
C LYS A 187 -3.22 6.53 -6.44
N GLY A 188 -2.54 5.54 -5.85
CA GLY A 188 -1.78 4.52 -6.56
C GLY A 188 -0.95 3.65 -5.62
N GLU A 189 -1.01 2.34 -5.87
CA GLU A 189 -0.26 1.30 -5.19
C GLU A 189 0.49 0.44 -6.21
N GLY A 190 1.70 -0.02 -5.82
CA GLY A 190 2.34 -1.11 -6.55
C GLY A 190 1.56 -2.41 -6.41
N TYR A 191 1.11 -2.71 -5.17
CA TYR A 191 0.28 -3.86 -4.85
C TYR A 191 -0.83 -3.50 -3.87
N GLY A 192 -0.48 -3.12 -2.63
CA GLY A 192 -1.43 -2.76 -1.59
C GLY A 192 -1.52 -3.82 -0.48
N ARG A 193 -0.37 -4.24 0.06
CA ARG A 193 -0.27 -5.30 1.09
C ARG A 193 -1.30 -5.20 2.21
N PRO A 194 -1.53 -4.05 2.89
CA PRO A 194 -2.52 -3.97 3.96
C PRO A 194 -3.94 -4.34 3.52
N LEU A 195 -4.31 -4.03 2.28
CA LEU A 195 -5.61 -4.42 1.72
C LEU A 195 -5.66 -5.93 1.47
N ALA A 196 -4.57 -6.51 0.92
CA ALA A 196 -4.48 -7.94 0.67
C ALA A 196 -4.53 -8.75 1.98
N GLU A 197 -3.82 -8.33 3.00
CA GLU A 197 -3.82 -8.92 4.34
C GLU A 197 -5.24 -8.85 4.97
N PHE A 198 -5.91 -7.71 4.86
CA PHE A 198 -7.24 -7.50 5.42
C PHE A 198 -8.33 -8.37 4.77
N THR A 199 -8.16 -8.78 3.49
CA THR A 199 -9.11 -9.68 2.81
C THR A 199 -9.37 -10.97 3.59
N LEU A 200 -8.35 -11.44 4.35
CA LEU A 200 -8.45 -12.68 5.14
C LEU A 200 -9.45 -12.60 6.30
N THR A 201 -9.87 -11.39 6.66
CA THR A 201 -10.96 -11.20 7.64
C THR A 201 -12.33 -11.47 7.06
N GLY A 202 -12.50 -11.41 5.74
CA GLY A 202 -13.79 -11.43 5.07
C GLY A 202 -14.67 -10.19 5.32
N LYS A 203 -14.13 -9.15 5.97
CA LYS A 203 -14.83 -7.89 6.24
C LYS A 203 -14.83 -6.96 5.02
N PRO A 204 -15.79 -6.02 4.91
CA PRO A 204 -15.86 -5.09 3.79
C PRO A 204 -14.59 -4.25 3.60
N ILE A 205 -14.19 -4.08 2.34
CA ILE A 205 -13.12 -3.19 1.91
C ILE A 205 -13.70 -2.14 0.98
N LEU A 206 -13.44 -0.86 1.29
CA LEU A 206 -13.69 0.28 0.41
C LEU A 206 -12.34 0.76 -0.12
N ALA A 207 -12.08 0.61 -1.40
CA ALA A 207 -10.80 0.97 -1.99
C ALA A 207 -10.97 1.64 -3.36
N SER A 208 -10.04 2.55 -3.72
CA SER A 208 -10.01 3.16 -5.04
C SER A 208 -9.98 2.10 -6.13
N ASN A 209 -10.82 2.25 -7.15
CA ASN A 209 -10.89 1.36 -8.32
C ASN A 209 -9.72 1.65 -9.28
N TRP A 210 -8.48 1.47 -8.79
CA TRP A 210 -7.28 1.85 -9.52
C TRP A 210 -6.03 1.16 -8.98
N SER A 211 -5.06 0.91 -9.86
CA SER A 211 -3.70 0.45 -9.56
C SER A 211 -3.60 -1.01 -9.07
N GLY A 212 -2.51 -1.34 -8.37
CA GLY A 212 -2.15 -2.73 -8.10
C GLY A 212 -3.16 -3.52 -7.25
N GLN A 213 -3.91 -2.87 -6.38
CA GLN A 213 -4.88 -3.56 -5.53
C GLN A 213 -6.07 -4.18 -6.29
N ILE A 214 -6.37 -3.70 -7.50
CA ILE A 214 -7.48 -4.29 -8.28
C ILE A 214 -7.17 -5.70 -8.80
N ASP A 215 -5.91 -6.11 -8.79
CA ASP A 215 -5.53 -7.47 -9.20
C ASP A 215 -6.10 -8.53 -8.24
N PHE A 216 -6.27 -8.20 -6.95
CA PHE A 216 -6.78 -9.12 -5.92
C PHE A 216 -8.10 -8.68 -5.27
N LEU A 217 -8.63 -7.50 -5.61
CA LEU A 217 -9.90 -6.98 -5.12
C LEU A 217 -10.98 -7.06 -6.21
N PRO A 218 -11.63 -8.21 -6.41
CA PRO A 218 -12.68 -8.35 -7.42
C PRO A 218 -13.91 -7.51 -7.07
N ALA A 219 -14.51 -6.89 -8.09
CA ALA A 219 -15.60 -5.93 -7.93
C ALA A 219 -16.85 -6.54 -7.28
N GLU A 220 -17.11 -7.82 -7.48
CA GLU A 220 -18.23 -8.55 -6.87
C GLU A 220 -18.14 -8.70 -5.34
N HIS A 221 -16.92 -8.58 -4.78
CA HIS A 221 -16.66 -8.74 -3.35
C HIS A 221 -16.12 -7.48 -2.67
N THR A 222 -15.88 -6.41 -3.42
CA THR A 222 -15.26 -5.18 -2.94
C THR A 222 -16.14 -3.97 -3.21
N VAL A 223 -16.16 -3.02 -2.29
CA VAL A 223 -16.79 -1.71 -2.52
C VAL A 223 -15.76 -0.80 -3.21
N LEU A 224 -15.65 -0.93 -4.53
CA LEU A 224 -14.73 -0.11 -5.32
C LEU A 224 -15.23 1.34 -5.41
N LEU A 225 -14.32 2.28 -5.15
CA LEU A 225 -14.58 3.72 -5.16
C LEU A 225 -14.24 4.29 -6.54
N ASP A 226 -15.22 4.95 -7.14
CA ASP A 226 -15.05 5.60 -8.43
C ASP A 226 -14.27 6.91 -8.29
N GLY A 227 -13.68 7.37 -9.39
CA GLY A 227 -12.87 8.57 -9.41
C GLY A 227 -12.35 8.89 -10.80
N GLN A 228 -11.30 9.67 -10.85
CA GLN A 228 -10.68 10.08 -12.11
C GLN A 228 -9.16 10.19 -11.99
N VAL A 229 -8.49 10.07 -13.12
CA VAL A 229 -7.05 10.31 -13.21
C VAL A 229 -6.78 11.81 -13.20
N THR A 230 -5.94 12.28 -12.29
CA THR A 230 -5.55 13.68 -12.10
C THR A 230 -4.04 13.83 -12.16
N ASP A 231 -3.57 15.07 -12.32
CA ASP A 231 -2.16 15.38 -12.30
C ASP A 231 -1.61 15.30 -10.86
N VAL A 232 -0.32 14.96 -10.74
CA VAL A 232 0.38 15.00 -9.47
C VAL A 232 0.59 16.45 -9.05
N HIS A 233 0.20 16.80 -7.81
CA HIS A 233 0.39 18.12 -7.25
C HIS A 233 1.85 18.37 -6.83
N ASP A 234 2.34 19.61 -6.96
CA ASP A 234 3.73 19.99 -6.62
C ASP A 234 4.11 19.63 -5.18
N SER A 235 3.17 19.74 -4.23
CA SER A 235 3.42 19.41 -2.81
C SER A 235 3.77 17.94 -2.58
N ALA A 236 3.37 17.03 -3.49
CA ALA A 236 3.62 15.60 -3.40
C ALA A 236 4.78 15.14 -4.29
N ALA A 237 5.13 15.92 -5.31
CA ALA A 237 6.15 15.55 -6.27
C ALA A 237 7.55 15.44 -5.64
N ASP A 238 8.29 14.39 -6.04
CA ASP A 238 9.68 14.17 -5.66
C ASP A 238 10.41 13.34 -6.74
N LYS A 239 11.56 12.74 -6.39
CA LYS A 239 12.33 11.90 -7.31
C LYS A 239 11.67 10.56 -7.68
N PHE A 240 10.64 10.13 -6.94
CA PHE A 240 9.91 8.89 -7.18
C PHE A 240 8.50 9.14 -7.74
N ILE A 241 7.82 10.16 -7.19
CA ILE A 241 6.52 10.61 -7.69
C ILE A 241 6.78 11.81 -8.59
N LEU A 242 6.93 11.54 -9.87
CA LEU A 242 7.25 12.58 -10.84
C LEU A 242 6.06 13.52 -11.05
N LYS A 243 6.33 14.82 -11.17
CA LYS A 243 5.30 15.83 -11.40
C LYS A 243 4.52 15.59 -12.71
N GLU A 244 5.17 15.09 -13.73
CA GLU A 244 4.58 14.76 -15.02
C GLU A 244 3.73 13.50 -15.00
N SER A 245 3.73 12.79 -13.86
CA SER A 245 2.89 11.61 -13.66
C SER A 245 1.46 12.00 -13.39
N LYS A 246 0.60 10.99 -13.53
CA LYS A 246 -0.80 11.07 -13.15
C LYS A 246 -1.11 9.99 -12.13
N TRP A 247 -2.09 10.26 -11.29
CA TRP A 247 -2.59 9.35 -10.29
C TRP A 247 -4.11 9.39 -10.23
N PHE A 248 -4.72 8.48 -9.49
CA PHE A 248 -6.15 8.42 -9.35
C PHE A 248 -6.62 9.25 -8.15
N THR A 249 -7.68 10.02 -8.33
CA THR A 249 -8.35 10.72 -7.22
C THR A 249 -9.78 10.23 -7.12
N VAL A 250 -10.12 9.71 -5.95
CA VAL A 250 -11.46 9.21 -5.63
C VAL A 250 -12.49 10.34 -5.72
N ASN A 251 -13.68 10.04 -6.22
CA ASN A 251 -14.83 10.92 -6.06
C ASN A 251 -15.30 10.87 -4.59
N TYR A 252 -15.00 11.90 -3.83
CA TYR A 252 -15.28 11.91 -2.38
C TYR A 252 -16.77 11.86 -2.06
N SER A 253 -17.65 12.36 -2.95
CA SER A 253 -19.10 12.25 -2.78
C SER A 253 -19.59 10.81 -2.97
N ASP A 254 -19.02 10.09 -3.94
CA ASP A 254 -19.29 8.66 -4.13
C ASP A 254 -18.77 7.85 -2.93
N ALA A 255 -17.53 8.11 -2.51
CA ALA A 255 -16.93 7.47 -1.35
C ALA A 255 -17.76 7.71 -0.06
N ALA A 256 -18.23 8.94 0.15
CA ALA A 256 -19.12 9.30 1.24
C ALA A 256 -20.39 8.45 1.24
N ASN A 257 -21.06 8.35 0.10
CA ASN A 257 -22.28 7.55 -0.05
C ASN A 257 -22.00 6.06 0.18
N LYS A 258 -20.89 5.53 -0.33
CA LYS A 258 -20.50 4.13 -0.15
C LYS A 258 -20.14 3.81 1.30
N MET A 259 -19.42 4.71 2.01
CA MET A 259 -19.16 4.57 3.44
C MET A 259 -20.46 4.52 4.25
N TYR A 260 -21.40 5.42 3.96
CA TYR A 260 -22.71 5.42 4.62
C TYR A 260 -23.50 4.14 4.36
N LYS A 261 -23.50 3.63 3.13
CA LYS A 261 -24.17 2.36 2.77
C LYS A 261 -23.57 1.18 3.51
N VAL A 262 -22.23 1.08 3.57
CA VAL A 262 -21.54 0.00 4.31
C VAL A 262 -21.92 0.04 5.80
N TYR A 263 -21.99 1.22 6.39
CA TYR A 263 -22.39 1.37 7.78
C TYR A 263 -23.85 0.93 8.02
N ASN A 264 -24.79 1.41 7.20
CA ASN A 264 -26.22 1.15 7.38
C ASN A 264 -26.65 -0.28 7.01
N ASP A 265 -25.98 -0.90 6.05
CA ASP A 265 -26.31 -2.22 5.53
C ASP A 265 -25.14 -3.21 5.67
N TYR A 266 -24.49 -3.12 6.84
CA TYR A 266 -23.26 -3.85 7.12
C TYR A 266 -23.36 -5.37 6.87
N GLN A 267 -24.45 -5.99 7.29
CA GLN A 267 -24.63 -7.45 7.16
C GLN A 267 -24.66 -7.93 5.71
N ASN A 268 -25.23 -7.16 4.80
CA ASN A 268 -25.21 -7.49 3.37
C ASN A 268 -23.83 -7.29 2.77
N HIS A 269 -23.13 -6.21 3.14
CA HIS A 269 -21.75 -5.98 2.72
C HIS A 269 -20.80 -7.05 3.28
N LEU A 270 -20.99 -7.49 4.52
CA LEU A 270 -20.20 -8.56 5.11
C LEU A 270 -20.38 -9.89 4.35
N LYS A 271 -21.63 -10.24 3.97
CA LYS A 271 -21.90 -11.42 3.14
C LYS A 271 -21.25 -11.31 1.77
N GLN A 272 -21.33 -10.14 1.14
CA GLN A 272 -20.70 -9.88 -0.15
C GLN A 272 -19.16 -10.02 -0.07
N SER A 273 -18.55 -9.50 0.98
CA SER A 273 -17.10 -9.47 1.16
C SER A 273 -16.50 -10.83 1.57
N ALA A 274 -17.31 -11.79 2.00
CA ALA A 274 -16.83 -13.11 2.41
C ALA A 274 -16.01 -13.82 1.31
N GLY A 275 -16.32 -13.56 0.03
CA GLY A 275 -15.58 -14.09 -1.11
C GLY A 275 -14.14 -13.59 -1.22
N LEU A 276 -13.80 -12.42 -0.63
CA LEU A 276 -12.43 -11.90 -0.61
C LEU A 276 -11.47 -12.88 0.06
N ARG A 277 -11.87 -13.43 1.21
CA ARG A 277 -11.06 -14.42 1.93
C ARG A 277 -10.76 -15.63 1.05
N THR A 278 -11.78 -16.21 0.42
CA THR A 278 -11.61 -17.36 -0.45
C THR A 278 -10.70 -17.05 -1.63
N ASN A 279 -10.90 -15.88 -2.26
CA ASN A 279 -10.05 -15.44 -3.37
C ASN A 279 -8.58 -15.34 -2.96
N THR A 280 -8.27 -14.73 -1.81
CA THR A 280 -6.89 -14.57 -1.33
C THR A 280 -6.26 -15.90 -0.94
N LEU A 281 -6.99 -16.77 -0.22
CA LEU A 281 -6.50 -18.10 0.14
C LEU A 281 -6.16 -18.95 -1.09
N THR A 282 -6.93 -18.83 -2.16
CA THR A 282 -6.77 -19.65 -3.37
C THR A 282 -5.72 -19.11 -4.33
N ASN A 283 -5.67 -17.78 -4.51
CA ASN A 283 -4.97 -17.16 -5.62
C ASN A 283 -3.81 -16.25 -5.22
N PHE A 284 -3.77 -15.77 -3.96
CA PHE A 284 -2.82 -14.75 -3.51
C PHE A 284 -2.13 -15.10 -2.19
N SER A 285 -2.09 -16.38 -1.81
CA SER A 285 -1.32 -16.82 -0.66
C SER A 285 0.18 -16.81 -0.94
N LEU A 286 1.00 -16.85 0.12
CA LEU A 286 2.45 -16.94 0.02
C LEU A 286 2.89 -18.20 -0.73
N GLU A 287 2.24 -19.33 -0.45
CA GLU A 287 2.50 -20.60 -1.12
C GLU A 287 2.22 -20.50 -2.62
N LYS A 288 1.13 -19.81 -2.98
CA LYS A 288 0.78 -19.62 -4.39
C LYS A 288 1.78 -18.71 -5.09
N MET A 289 2.28 -17.68 -4.43
CA MET A 289 3.35 -16.84 -4.94
C MET A 289 4.62 -17.65 -5.17
N ASP A 290 5.00 -18.52 -4.23
CA ASP A 290 6.19 -19.38 -4.37
C ASP A 290 6.07 -20.33 -5.56
N GLU A 291 4.90 -20.94 -5.77
CA GLU A 291 4.64 -21.77 -6.96
C GLU A 291 4.85 -21.00 -8.27
N GLU A 292 4.30 -19.79 -8.36
CA GLU A 292 4.43 -18.95 -9.56
C GLU A 292 5.88 -18.45 -9.74
N PHE A 293 6.58 -18.13 -8.64
CA PHE A 293 7.98 -17.76 -8.68
C PHE A 293 8.87 -18.89 -9.22
N VAL A 294 8.67 -20.13 -8.75
CA VAL A 294 9.42 -21.30 -9.25
C VAL A 294 9.20 -21.49 -10.75
N LYS A 295 7.94 -21.43 -11.23
CA LYS A 295 7.63 -21.54 -12.66
C LYS A 295 8.32 -20.44 -13.48
N MET A 296 8.33 -19.22 -12.94
CA MET A 296 8.99 -18.08 -13.58
C MET A 296 10.50 -18.29 -13.65
N MET A 297 11.12 -18.73 -12.55
CA MET A 297 12.56 -19.00 -12.52
C MET A 297 12.95 -20.15 -13.47
N ASP A 298 12.17 -21.21 -13.55
CA ASP A 298 12.38 -22.30 -14.51
C ASP A 298 12.36 -21.80 -15.96
N LYS A 299 11.53 -20.82 -16.26
CA LYS A 299 11.46 -20.20 -17.60
C LYS A 299 12.71 -19.40 -17.94
N TYR A 300 13.23 -18.61 -16.98
CA TYR A 300 14.28 -17.62 -17.23
C TYR A 300 15.67 -18.09 -16.82
N SER A 301 15.82 -19.13 -15.99
CA SER A 301 17.12 -19.68 -15.58
C SER A 301 17.69 -20.72 -16.53
N LYS A 302 17.00 -21.07 -17.63
CA LYS A 302 17.49 -22.01 -18.63
C LYS A 302 18.79 -21.48 -19.25
N GLY A 303 19.90 -22.20 -18.98
CA GLY A 303 21.24 -21.82 -19.45
C GLY A 303 22.11 -21.11 -18.42
N VAL A 304 21.60 -20.81 -17.25
CA VAL A 304 22.44 -20.38 -16.12
C VAL A 304 23.07 -21.64 -15.51
N PRO A 305 24.41 -21.69 -15.35
CA PRO A 305 25.06 -22.84 -14.69
C PRO A 305 24.49 -23.05 -13.29
N GLN A 306 23.94 -24.22 -13.02
CA GLN A 306 23.29 -24.53 -11.73
C GLN A 306 24.28 -24.60 -10.55
N THR A 307 25.58 -24.62 -10.81
CA THR A 307 26.61 -24.56 -9.79
C THR A 307 27.75 -23.67 -10.27
N VAL A 308 27.88 -22.51 -9.66
CA VAL A 308 29.16 -21.79 -9.67
C VAL A 308 30.00 -22.43 -8.56
N PRO A 309 31.12 -23.09 -8.85
CA PRO A 309 31.97 -23.60 -7.79
C PRO A 309 32.52 -22.43 -6.99
N PHE A 310 31.95 -22.21 -5.80
CA PHE A 310 32.44 -21.22 -4.86
C PHE A 310 33.83 -21.67 -4.38
N LYS A 311 34.88 -21.19 -5.05
CA LYS A 311 36.25 -21.32 -4.51
C LYS A 311 36.37 -20.32 -3.36
N MET A 312 36.26 -20.84 -2.15
CA MET A 312 36.66 -20.04 -0.99
C MET A 312 38.10 -19.56 -1.19
N PRO A 313 38.39 -18.30 -0.95
CA PRO A 313 39.78 -17.84 -0.90
C PRO A 313 40.52 -18.68 0.13
N ASP A 314 41.69 -19.18 -0.27
CA ASP A 314 42.56 -20.00 0.63
C ASP A 314 43.10 -19.06 1.73
N LEU A 315 42.37 -18.99 2.85
CA LEU A 315 42.72 -18.14 4.00
C LEU A 315 44.05 -18.55 4.68
N ASN A 316 44.60 -19.67 4.30
CA ASN A 316 45.89 -20.16 4.87
C ASN A 316 47.14 -19.55 4.20
N LYS A 317 47.01 -18.76 3.13
CA LYS A 317 48.17 -18.21 2.43
C LYS A 317 48.59 -16.79 2.81
N GLN A 318 47.81 -16.11 3.61
CA GLN A 318 48.27 -14.80 4.19
C GLN A 318 48.43 -14.93 5.69
N LYS A 319 49.61 -15.32 6.13
CA LYS A 319 50.06 -15.01 7.50
C LYS A 319 50.12 -13.48 7.61
N MET A 320 49.13 -12.90 8.26
CA MET A 320 49.17 -11.52 8.64
C MET A 320 50.39 -11.30 9.55
N GLN A 321 51.42 -10.64 9.05
CA GLN A 321 52.51 -10.14 9.90
C GLN A 321 51.94 -8.93 10.65
N LEU A 322 51.70 -9.12 11.93
CA LEU A 322 51.39 -8.00 12.81
C LEU A 322 52.58 -7.05 12.90
N PRO A 323 52.40 -5.72 12.78
CA PRO A 323 53.51 -4.79 12.96
C PRO A 323 54.07 -4.92 14.38
N LYS A 324 55.42 -4.96 14.49
CA LYS A 324 56.10 -4.98 15.79
C LYS A 324 55.80 -3.67 16.51
N LEU A 325 55.20 -3.77 17.69
CA LEU A 325 55.07 -2.64 18.60
C LEU A 325 56.43 -2.26 19.13
N ASN A 326 56.94 -1.10 18.77
CA ASN A 326 58.12 -0.51 19.43
C ASN A 326 57.68 0.07 20.78
N LYS A 327 58.35 -0.36 21.85
CA LYS A 327 58.24 0.32 23.15
C LYS A 327 58.77 1.74 22.99
N VAL A 328 57.98 2.72 23.45
CA VAL A 328 58.41 4.08 23.71
C VAL A 328 59.10 4.12 25.08
#